data_86c21fb82cf05169e937bb6eb1b13c0f
#
_entry.id   86c21fb82cf05169e937bb6eb1b13c0f
#
_cell.length_a   1.000
_cell.length_b   1.000
_cell.length_c   1.000
_cell.angle_alpha   90.00
_cell.angle_beta   90.00
_cell.angle_gamma   90.00
#
_symmetry.space_group_name_H-M   'P 1'
#
loop_
_entity.id
_entity.type
_entity.pdbx_description
1 polymer ?
#
loop_
_entity_poly.entity_id
_entity_poly.type
_entity_poly.pdbx_seq_one_letter_code
_entity_poly.pdbx_strand_id
1 'polypeptide(L)'
;KTIAFQKEHDTYLVYEKATGKAIGFAGVEKIEPYIYQEAGICLGPDYVGKGFGKQILQVLIQYCKEEFSAKKFIYSTREENRASNQLAKSLGFTVISSVPKTDSKDGHSYNLLQYSLKL
;
A
#
# COMPACT_ATOMS: atom_id res chain seq x y z
N LYS A 1 4.05 15.91 7.87
CA LYS A 1 4.20 15.21 6.61
C LYS A 1 3.67 16.03 5.45
N THR A 2 4.20 15.79 4.26
CA THR A 2 3.88 16.59 3.08
C THR A 2 2.57 16.19 2.41
N ILE A 3 2.05 15.03 2.72
CA ILE A 3 0.81 14.52 2.14
C ILE A 3 -0.24 14.26 3.21
N ALA A 4 -1.50 14.30 2.79
CA ALA A 4 -2.63 14.01 3.67
C ALA A 4 -3.69 13.20 2.91
N PHE A 5 -4.59 12.57 3.66
CA PHE A 5 -5.66 11.76 3.10
C PHE A 5 -7.01 12.43 3.33
N GLN A 6 -7.87 12.32 2.33
CA GLN A 6 -9.27 12.69 2.44
C GLN A 6 -10.10 11.48 2.08
N LYS A 7 -10.99 11.05 2.96
CA LYS A 7 -11.81 9.87 2.72
C LYS A 7 -12.83 10.11 1.61
N GLU A 8 -12.85 9.20 0.64
CA GLU A 8 -13.79 9.22 -0.48
C GLU A 8 -14.39 7.80 -0.60
N HIS A 9 -15.63 7.60 -0.13
CA HIS A 9 -16.27 6.28 -0.11
C HIS A 9 -15.37 5.22 0.51
N ASP A 10 -14.91 4.24 -0.28
CA ASP A 10 -14.07 3.13 0.19
C ASP A 10 -12.57 3.37 -0.02
N THR A 11 -12.20 4.54 -0.54
CA THR A 11 -10.81 4.88 -0.81
C THR A 11 -10.46 6.21 -0.17
N TYR A 12 -9.16 6.56 -0.24
CA TYR A 12 -8.66 7.83 0.28
C TYR A 12 -8.01 8.60 -0.86
N LEU A 13 -8.46 9.83 -1.06
CA LEU A 13 -7.78 10.76 -1.93
C LEU A 13 -6.50 11.21 -1.23
N VAL A 14 -5.37 11.11 -1.93
CA VAL A 14 -4.09 11.57 -1.41
C VAL A 14 -3.77 12.90 -2.05
N TYR A 15 -3.47 13.90 -1.24
CA TYR A 15 -3.16 15.23 -1.74
C TYR A 15 -1.91 15.80 -1.06
N GLU A 16 -1.27 16.72 -1.76
CA GLU A 16 -0.10 17.42 -1.25
C GLU A 16 -0.57 18.61 -0.41
N LYS A 17 -0.13 18.67 0.85
CA LYS A 17 -0.57 19.71 1.78
C LYS A 17 -0.21 21.12 1.32
N ALA A 18 0.97 21.28 0.76
CA ALA A 18 1.47 22.60 0.37
C ALA A 18 0.65 23.25 -0.74
N THR A 19 0.14 22.47 -1.68
CA THR A 19 -0.56 22.96 -2.87
C THR A 19 -2.03 22.61 -2.90
N GLY A 20 -2.48 21.67 -2.10
CA GLY A 20 -3.83 21.13 -2.14
C GLY A 20 -4.09 20.24 -3.36
N LYS A 21 -3.08 19.95 -4.16
CA LYS A 21 -3.26 19.12 -5.36
C LYS A 21 -3.41 17.65 -5.01
N ALA A 22 -4.38 16.99 -5.66
CA ALA A 22 -4.51 15.55 -5.59
C ALA A 22 -3.36 14.89 -6.34
N ILE A 23 -2.70 13.93 -5.70
CA ILE A 23 -1.58 13.20 -6.31
C ILE A 23 -1.90 11.73 -6.57
N GLY A 24 -2.98 11.21 -6.00
CA GLY A 24 -3.38 9.84 -6.20
C GLY A 24 -4.45 9.38 -5.25
N PHE A 25 -4.64 8.07 -5.21
CA PHE A 25 -5.59 7.40 -4.34
C PHE A 25 -4.92 6.24 -3.61
N ALA A 26 -5.40 5.94 -2.41
CA ALA A 26 -4.96 4.78 -1.66
C ALA A 26 -6.18 4.09 -1.06
N GLY A 27 -6.11 2.77 -0.94
CA GLY A 27 -7.16 1.97 -0.33
C GLY A 27 -6.61 1.06 0.73
N VAL A 28 -7.47 0.70 1.67
CA VAL A 28 -7.14 -0.26 2.72
C VAL A 28 -8.35 -1.14 2.96
N GLU A 29 -8.12 -2.41 3.25
CA GLU A 29 -9.17 -3.39 3.50
C GLU A 29 -8.93 -4.07 4.83
N LYS A 30 -9.99 -4.18 5.63
CA LYS A 30 -9.95 -4.94 6.87
C LYS A 30 -10.08 -6.43 6.55
N ILE A 31 -9.07 -7.21 6.93
CA ILE A 31 -9.08 -8.67 6.72
C ILE A 31 -9.71 -9.36 7.91
N GLU A 32 -9.28 -8.99 9.10
CA GLU A 32 -9.73 -9.52 10.38
C GLU A 32 -9.70 -8.38 11.38
N PRO A 33 -10.29 -8.51 12.57
CA PRO A 33 -10.17 -7.48 13.59
C PRO A 33 -8.71 -7.12 13.84
N TYR A 34 -8.39 -5.83 13.73
CA TYR A 34 -7.05 -5.26 13.92
C TYR A 34 -6.01 -5.66 12.87
N ILE A 35 -6.40 -6.33 11.79
CA ILE A 35 -5.51 -6.69 10.69
C ILE A 35 -6.03 -6.06 9.40
N TYR A 36 -5.21 -5.23 8.78
CA TYR A 36 -5.56 -4.48 7.57
C TYR A 36 -4.56 -4.75 6.47
N GLN A 37 -4.99 -4.63 5.22
CA GLN A 37 -4.10 -4.77 4.07
C GLN A 37 -4.26 -3.60 3.13
N GLU A 38 -3.18 -3.30 2.40
CA GLU A 38 -3.21 -2.32 1.34
C GLU A 38 -4.10 -2.85 0.21
N ALA A 39 -5.02 -2.03 -0.26
CA ALA A 39 -6.01 -2.39 -1.28
C ALA A 39 -5.83 -1.60 -2.58
N GLY A 40 -4.69 -0.99 -2.77
CA GLY A 40 -4.34 -0.26 -3.98
C GLY A 40 -3.73 1.09 -3.66
N ILE A 41 -2.67 1.44 -4.38
CA ILE A 41 -2.07 2.76 -4.35
C ILE A 41 -1.91 3.17 -5.81
N CYS A 42 -2.59 4.23 -6.21
CA CYS A 42 -2.51 4.77 -7.56
C CYS A 42 -1.97 6.18 -7.50
N LEU A 43 -0.99 6.47 -8.34
CA LEU A 43 -0.40 7.80 -8.46
C LEU A 43 -0.68 8.39 -9.82
N GLY A 44 -0.92 9.70 -9.88
CA GLY A 44 -0.96 10.40 -11.14
C GLY A 44 0.38 10.29 -11.87
N PRO A 45 0.39 10.35 -13.23
CA PRO A 45 1.62 10.14 -14.01
C PRO A 45 2.79 11.04 -13.60
N ASP A 46 2.50 12.26 -13.17
CA ASP A 46 3.54 13.22 -12.80
C ASP A 46 4.19 12.93 -11.45
N TYR A 47 3.65 11.97 -10.70
CA TYR A 47 4.10 11.68 -9.34
C TYR A 47 4.75 10.32 -9.19
N VAL A 48 4.78 9.53 -10.27
CA VAL A 48 5.40 8.21 -10.27
C VAL A 48 6.93 8.35 -10.24
N GLY A 49 7.59 7.50 -9.47
CA GLY A 49 9.05 7.47 -9.42
C GLY A 49 9.69 8.55 -8.55
N LYS A 50 8.90 9.29 -7.75
CA LYS A 50 9.39 10.39 -6.91
C LYS A 50 9.32 10.09 -5.42
N GLY A 51 9.14 8.83 -5.04
CA GLY A 51 9.09 8.44 -3.64
C GLY A 51 7.75 8.62 -2.96
N PHE A 52 6.72 9.05 -3.68
CA PHE A 52 5.38 9.24 -3.11
C PHE A 52 4.74 7.92 -2.68
N GLY A 53 4.99 6.83 -3.40
CA GLY A 53 4.45 5.53 -3.03
C GLY A 53 4.87 5.12 -1.62
N LYS A 54 6.12 5.33 -1.26
CA LYS A 54 6.63 5.04 0.08
C LYS A 54 5.97 5.94 1.12
N GLN A 55 5.83 7.24 0.84
CA GLN A 55 5.18 8.18 1.75
C GLN A 55 3.72 7.81 1.96
N ILE A 56 3.01 7.46 0.88
CA ILE A 56 1.60 7.07 0.96
C ILE A 56 1.45 5.81 1.82
N LEU A 57 2.28 4.82 1.60
CA LEU A 57 2.22 3.58 2.37
C LEU A 57 2.50 3.84 3.86
N GLN A 58 3.49 4.67 4.17
CA GLN A 58 3.80 5.05 5.56
C GLN A 58 2.61 5.76 6.22
N VAL A 59 1.99 6.71 5.52
CA VAL A 59 0.84 7.45 6.05
C VAL A 59 -0.37 6.53 6.20
N LEU A 60 -0.58 5.62 5.26
CA LEU A 60 -1.67 4.65 5.32
C LEU A 60 -1.53 3.73 6.53
N ILE A 61 -0.32 3.23 6.78
CA ILE A 61 -0.03 2.39 7.95
C ILE A 61 -0.31 3.17 9.25
N GLN A 62 0.19 4.39 9.32
CA GLN A 62 -0.01 5.23 10.50
C GLN A 62 -1.49 5.54 10.73
N TYR A 63 -2.23 5.79 9.65
CA TYR A 63 -3.66 6.03 9.70
C TYR A 63 -4.40 4.82 10.29
N CYS A 64 -4.09 3.63 9.80
CA CYS A 64 -4.70 2.40 10.32
C CYS A 64 -4.38 2.17 11.78
N LYS A 65 -3.15 2.47 12.19
CA LYS A 65 -2.72 2.34 13.58
C LYS A 65 -3.49 3.29 14.49
N GLU A 66 -3.64 4.53 14.07
CA GLU A 66 -4.30 5.57 14.88
C GLU A 66 -5.83 5.45 14.87
N GLU A 67 -6.42 5.26 13.68
CA GLU A 67 -7.87 5.30 13.54
C GLU A 67 -8.55 3.97 13.82
N PHE A 68 -7.88 2.86 13.52
CA PHE A 68 -8.48 1.52 13.64
C PHE A 68 -7.81 0.66 14.70
N SER A 69 -6.81 1.19 15.39
CA SER A 69 -6.01 0.43 16.36
C SER A 69 -5.40 -0.83 15.73
N ALA A 70 -5.02 -0.74 14.48
CA ALA A 70 -4.47 -1.87 13.74
C ALA A 70 -3.22 -2.41 14.43
N LYS A 71 -3.11 -3.73 14.49
CA LYS A 71 -1.96 -4.42 15.09
C LYS A 71 -1.06 -5.07 14.06
N LYS A 72 -1.56 -5.23 12.84
CA LYS A 72 -0.80 -5.81 11.74
C LYS A 72 -1.26 -5.19 10.43
N PHE A 73 -0.30 -4.96 9.54
CA PHE A 73 -0.58 -4.45 8.21
C PHE A 73 0.02 -5.40 7.17
N ILE A 74 -0.78 -5.77 6.18
CA ILE A 74 -0.37 -6.70 5.12
C ILE A 74 -0.19 -5.92 3.81
N TYR A 75 0.89 -6.22 3.12
CA TYR A 75 1.20 -5.64 1.82
C TYR A 75 1.58 -6.76 0.87
N SER A 76 0.87 -6.86 -0.24
CA SER A 76 1.12 -7.93 -1.22
C SER A 76 1.67 -7.35 -2.51
N THR A 77 2.62 -8.06 -3.11
CA THR A 77 3.21 -7.64 -4.38
C THR A 77 3.73 -8.86 -5.13
N ARG A 78 3.86 -8.75 -6.46
CA ARG A 78 4.44 -9.81 -7.25
C ARG A 78 5.93 -9.94 -6.95
N GLU A 79 6.42 -11.17 -6.90
CA GLU A 79 7.83 -11.47 -6.64
C GLU A 79 8.76 -10.72 -7.59
N GLU A 80 8.37 -10.58 -8.85
CA GLU A 80 9.15 -9.91 -9.88
C GLU A 80 9.19 -8.38 -9.78
N ASN A 81 8.32 -7.80 -8.98
CA ASN A 81 8.27 -6.36 -8.79
C ASN A 81 9.32 -5.92 -7.76
N ARG A 82 10.53 -5.65 -8.24
CA ARG A 82 11.67 -5.32 -7.38
C ARG A 82 11.45 -4.07 -6.53
N ALA A 83 10.86 -3.04 -7.12
CA ALA A 83 10.64 -1.78 -6.43
C ALA A 83 9.69 -1.95 -5.24
N SER A 84 8.58 -2.68 -5.43
CA SER A 84 7.62 -2.94 -4.35
C SER A 84 8.21 -3.82 -3.26
N ASN A 85 9.00 -4.82 -3.63
CA ASN A 85 9.65 -5.70 -2.66
C ASN A 85 10.68 -4.93 -1.82
N GLN A 86 11.46 -4.06 -2.46
CA GLN A 86 12.42 -3.22 -1.74
C GLN A 86 11.70 -2.23 -0.83
N LEU A 87 10.58 -1.68 -1.29
CA LEU A 87 9.76 -0.76 -0.49
C LEU A 87 9.30 -1.45 0.80
N ALA A 88 8.72 -2.64 0.68
CA ALA A 88 8.25 -3.39 1.85
C ALA A 88 9.40 -3.67 2.82
N LYS A 89 10.53 -4.14 2.33
CA LYS A 89 11.68 -4.43 3.16
C LYS A 89 12.22 -3.18 3.86
N SER A 90 12.25 -2.05 3.14
CA SER A 90 12.75 -0.78 3.69
C SER A 90 11.88 -0.25 4.83
N LEU A 91 10.60 -0.65 4.88
CA LEU A 91 9.68 -0.25 5.92
C LEU A 91 9.59 -1.26 7.08
N GLY A 92 10.39 -2.32 7.01
CA GLY A 92 10.45 -3.32 8.08
C GLY A 92 9.48 -4.49 7.93
N PHE A 93 8.83 -4.62 6.78
CA PHE A 93 7.96 -5.76 6.52
C PHE A 93 8.76 -7.05 6.36
N THR A 94 8.14 -8.17 6.72
CA THR A 94 8.71 -9.51 6.50
C THR A 94 7.76 -10.34 5.65
N VAL A 95 8.33 -11.21 4.82
CA VAL A 95 7.54 -12.13 3.97
C VAL A 95 6.91 -13.19 4.86
N ILE A 96 5.60 -13.38 4.73
CA ILE A 96 4.87 -14.42 5.47
C ILE A 96 4.35 -15.54 4.56
N SER A 97 4.19 -15.28 3.27
CA SER A 97 3.75 -16.31 2.33
C SER A 97 4.11 -15.97 0.90
N SER A 98 4.12 -17.00 0.05
CA SER A 98 4.27 -16.87 -1.39
C SER A 98 3.16 -17.73 -2.01
N VAL A 99 2.28 -17.10 -2.78
CA VAL A 99 1.11 -17.77 -3.35
C VAL A 99 1.20 -17.76 -4.87
N PRO A 100 1.18 -18.91 -5.52
CA PRO A 100 1.18 -18.95 -6.99
C PRO A 100 -0.15 -18.44 -7.54
N LYS A 101 -0.09 -17.58 -8.53
CA LYS A 101 -1.24 -16.99 -9.19
C LYS A 101 -1.07 -17.05 -10.70
N THR A 102 -2.17 -16.96 -11.43
CA THR A 102 -2.15 -16.89 -12.89
C THR A 102 -2.88 -15.62 -13.32
N ASP A 103 -2.22 -14.83 -14.18
CA ASP A 103 -2.82 -13.62 -14.72
C ASP A 103 -3.96 -14.04 -15.65
N SER A 104 -5.15 -13.49 -15.42
CA SER A 104 -6.34 -13.82 -16.21
C SER A 104 -6.30 -13.27 -17.64
N LYS A 105 -5.44 -12.28 -17.90
CA LYS A 105 -5.37 -11.63 -19.22
C LYS A 105 -4.49 -12.40 -20.18
N ASP A 106 -3.32 -12.84 -19.74
CA ASP A 106 -2.32 -13.47 -20.62
C ASP A 106 -1.94 -14.89 -20.22
N GLY A 107 -2.52 -15.40 -19.13
CA GLY A 107 -2.20 -16.72 -18.63
C GLY A 107 -0.81 -16.86 -17.97
N HIS A 108 -0.11 -15.74 -17.79
CA HIS A 108 1.21 -15.75 -17.17
C HIS A 108 1.13 -16.12 -15.70
N SER A 109 1.97 -17.07 -15.29
CA SER A 109 2.04 -17.46 -13.86
C SER A 109 3.05 -16.59 -13.14
N TYR A 110 2.73 -16.23 -11.90
CA TYR A 110 3.60 -15.45 -11.04
C TYR A 110 3.40 -15.84 -9.59
N ASN A 111 4.33 -15.48 -8.74
CA ASN A 111 4.18 -15.64 -7.30
C ASN A 111 3.82 -14.31 -6.67
N LEU A 112 2.77 -14.32 -5.86
CA LEU A 112 2.37 -13.16 -5.07
C LEU A 112 2.97 -13.30 -3.68
N LEU A 113 3.86 -12.39 -3.32
CA LEU A 113 4.47 -12.37 -2.00
C LEU A 113 3.61 -11.53 -1.06
N GLN A 114 3.32 -12.08 0.11
CA GLN A 114 2.63 -11.34 1.16
C GLN A 114 3.63 -10.95 2.24
N TYR A 115 3.64 -9.67 2.55
CA TYR A 115 4.46 -9.09 3.60
C TYR A 115 3.60 -8.68 4.77
N SER A 116 4.13 -8.80 5.96
CA SER A 116 3.44 -8.40 7.18
C SER A 116 4.32 -7.44 7.99
N LEU A 117 3.69 -6.43 8.54
CA LEU A 117 4.33 -5.50 9.47
C LEU A 117 3.54 -5.52 10.77
N LYS A 118 4.21 -5.80 11.86
CA LYS A 118 3.63 -5.72 13.20
C LYS A 118 3.65 -4.28 13.66
N LEU A 119 2.51 -3.78 14.09
CA LEU A 119 2.36 -2.39 14.51
C LEU A 119 2.37 -2.22 16.03
#